data_35740fbdda08a5d5788acf98847f7e33
#
_entry.id   35740fbdda08a5d5788acf98847f7e33
#
_cell.length_a   1.000
_cell.length_b   1.000
_cell.length_c   1.000
_cell.angle_alpha   90.00
_cell.angle_beta   90.00
_cell.angle_gamma   90.00
#
_symmetry.space_group_name_H-M   'P 1'
#
loop_
_entity.id
_entity.type
_entity.pdbx_description
1 polymer ?
#
loop_
_entity_poly.entity_id
_entity_poly.type
_entity_poly.pdbx_seq_one_letter_code
_entity_poly.pdbx_strand_id
1 'polypeptide(L)'
;MRLRPLLFINRIPAFLALGAAFSLLLGLFPSVGSASNLIFEPFRSKYAVDYSGFRADRKVSLEKVGEEYILRSTTRLKGVARLSGYGPVYEVSRFTLHNGMIRPTLYSIGEDKENSKRDIRIEFDWVSGMSEGFAKGNVQSFPLEAGMQDPLSFELMGRLQLAEGKRDFVLHVHEGHRVRDYRFIEEEEETLNIASRAISSTRFFIDRNSSRELYYWFADDLGYLPLQIRQLHGQKTKGTVTLTGSSLLD
;
A
#
# COMPACT_ATOMS: atom_id res chain seq x y z
N MET A 1 67.20 22.72 -40.65
CA MET A 1 67.18 23.69 -41.77
C MET A 1 65.85 24.41 -41.64
N ARG A 2 65.80 25.55 -40.97
CA ARG A 2 65.51 26.89 -41.54
C ARG A 2 64.14 26.92 -42.23
N LEU A 3 63.17 27.74 -41.99
CA LEU A 3 63.03 29.12 -41.48
C LEU A 3 61.58 29.46 -41.18
N ARG A 4 61.35 30.32 -40.21
CA ARG A 4 60.21 31.23 -39.98
C ARG A 4 60.09 32.27 -41.14
N PRO A 5 59.16 33.29 -41.05
CA PRO A 5 57.86 33.53 -40.44
C PRO A 5 56.95 34.32 -41.43
N LEU A 6 55.74 34.83 -40.96
CA LEU A 6 55.25 36.21 -41.05
C LEU A 6 53.70 36.27 -40.93
N LEU A 7 53.25 36.80 -39.88
CA LEU A 7 52.46 38.01 -39.61
C LEU A 7 51.69 38.66 -40.77
N PHE A 8 50.39 38.91 -40.54
CA PHE A 8 49.67 40.22 -40.76
C PHE A 8 48.18 40.04 -40.38
N ILE A 9 47.73 40.58 -39.22
CA ILE A 9 47.09 41.89 -38.94
C ILE A 9 45.68 42.07 -39.50
N ASN A 10 44.76 42.21 -38.52
CA ASN A 10 43.59 43.09 -38.45
C ASN A 10 42.47 43.05 -39.51
N ARG A 11 41.27 42.75 -39.05
CA ARG A 11 40.14 43.70 -39.02
C ARG A 11 38.91 43.06 -38.35
N ILE A 12 38.48 43.73 -37.26
CA ILE A 12 37.11 43.64 -36.72
C ILE A 12 36.22 44.52 -37.61
N PRO A 13 34.98 44.14 -37.81
CA PRO A 13 33.93 45.00 -37.30
C PRO A 13 32.85 44.31 -36.50
N ALA A 14 32.45 44.99 -35.47
CA ALA A 14 31.26 44.76 -34.69
C ALA A 14 30.02 44.77 -35.57
N PHE A 15 29.00 43.94 -35.25
CA PHE A 15 27.62 44.34 -35.12
C PHE A 15 26.71 43.15 -34.83
N LEU A 16 25.88 43.42 -33.88
CA LEU A 16 24.51 42.97 -33.57
C LEU A 16 24.38 41.85 -32.54
N ALA A 17 24.06 42.38 -31.36
CA ALA A 17 23.30 41.66 -30.31
C ALA A 17 21.97 41.15 -30.86
N LEU A 18 21.75 39.84 -30.79
CA LEU A 18 20.42 39.26 -30.90
C LEU A 18 20.18 38.51 -29.58
N GLY A 19 19.34 39.15 -28.75
CA GLY A 19 18.91 38.56 -27.48
C GLY A 19 18.13 37.26 -27.70
N ALA A 20 18.75 36.14 -27.35
CA ALA A 20 18.04 34.88 -27.21
C ALA A 20 17.31 34.91 -25.86
N ALA A 21 16.01 35.16 -25.90
CA ALA A 21 15.11 34.97 -24.78
C ALA A 21 15.12 33.47 -24.45
N PHE A 22 15.85 33.10 -23.42
CA PHE A 22 15.80 31.77 -22.82
C PHE A 22 14.48 31.73 -22.03
N SER A 23 13.44 31.24 -22.69
CA SER A 23 12.17 30.93 -22.03
C SER A 23 12.44 29.79 -21.08
N LEU A 24 12.53 30.11 -19.79
CA LEU A 24 12.56 29.15 -18.69
C LEU A 24 11.18 28.46 -18.67
N LEU A 25 11.05 27.34 -19.37
CA LEU A 25 9.97 26.38 -19.14
C LEU A 25 10.20 25.80 -17.73
N LEU A 26 9.63 26.48 -16.72
CA LEU A 26 9.36 25.84 -15.44
C LEU A 26 8.35 24.73 -15.72
N GLY A 27 8.87 23.51 -15.94
CA GLY A 27 8.03 22.32 -15.90
C GLY A 27 7.39 22.25 -14.52
N LEU A 28 6.08 22.36 -14.49
CA LEU A 28 5.26 21.98 -13.35
C LEU A 28 5.44 20.46 -13.18
N PHE A 29 6.48 20.05 -12.46
CA PHE A 29 6.53 18.70 -11.93
C PHE A 29 5.43 18.63 -10.87
N PRO A 30 4.44 17.73 -11.00
CA PRO A 30 3.49 17.51 -9.92
C PRO A 30 4.31 17.13 -8.67
N SER A 31 4.10 17.87 -7.59
CA SER A 31 4.81 17.65 -6.34
C SER A 31 4.45 16.25 -5.82
N VAL A 32 5.44 15.39 -5.72
CA VAL A 32 5.34 14.04 -5.11
C VAL A 32 4.70 14.08 -3.70
N GLY A 33 4.65 15.27 -3.07
CA GLY A 33 4.01 15.48 -1.78
C GLY A 33 2.48 15.33 -1.74
N SER A 34 1.77 15.39 -2.88
CA SER A 34 0.30 15.30 -2.87
C SER A 34 -0.22 13.88 -2.66
N ALA A 35 0.40 12.87 -3.28
CA ALA A 35 -0.07 11.49 -3.20
C ALA A 35 0.20 10.85 -1.81
N SER A 36 1.33 11.16 -1.18
CA SER A 36 1.67 10.65 0.14
C SER A 36 0.75 11.21 1.23
N ASN A 37 0.29 12.44 1.11
CA ASN A 37 -0.65 13.04 2.06
C ASN A 37 -2.00 12.33 2.05
N LEU A 38 -2.52 11.93 0.88
CA LEU A 38 -3.80 11.22 0.74
C LEU A 38 -3.80 9.85 1.44
N ILE A 39 -2.63 9.22 1.61
CA ILE A 39 -2.54 7.88 2.22
C ILE A 39 -2.91 7.91 3.71
N PHE A 40 -2.56 9.00 4.40
CA PHE A 40 -2.79 9.18 5.83
C PHE A 40 -4.01 10.05 6.15
N GLU A 41 -4.72 10.56 5.14
CA GLU A 41 -6.00 11.21 5.36
C GLU A 41 -7.03 10.20 5.88
N PRO A 42 -7.86 10.58 6.85
CA PRO A 42 -8.94 9.71 7.32
C PRO A 42 -9.86 9.32 6.16
N PHE A 43 -10.11 8.02 6.00
CA PHE A 43 -10.98 7.54 4.93
C PHE A 43 -11.89 6.40 5.40
N ARG A 44 -12.94 6.16 4.62
CA ARG A 44 -13.82 5.00 4.74
C ARG A 44 -14.06 4.39 3.37
N SER A 45 -13.77 3.10 3.24
CA SER A 45 -13.96 2.35 2.01
C SER A 45 -14.84 1.13 2.25
N LYS A 46 -15.62 0.76 1.23
CA LYS A 46 -16.49 -0.42 1.23
C LYS A 46 -16.09 -1.31 0.07
N TYR A 47 -16.01 -2.59 0.34
CA TYR A 47 -15.65 -3.61 -0.64
C TYR A 47 -16.67 -4.73 -0.64
N ALA A 48 -17.00 -5.23 -1.83
CA ALA A 48 -17.66 -6.52 -2.00
C ALA A 48 -16.56 -7.61 -2.01
N VAL A 49 -16.82 -8.68 -1.27
CA VAL A 49 -15.92 -9.84 -1.20
C VAL A 49 -16.65 -11.05 -1.74
N ASP A 50 -16.01 -11.75 -2.68
CA ASP A 50 -16.39 -13.09 -3.12
C ASP A 50 -15.22 -14.03 -2.81
N TYR A 51 -15.45 -15.05 -2.02
CA TYR A 51 -14.42 -16.02 -1.66
C TYR A 51 -14.98 -17.43 -1.70
N SER A 52 -14.57 -18.21 -2.70
CA SER A 52 -14.97 -19.61 -2.89
C SER A 52 -16.49 -19.79 -2.86
N GLY A 53 -17.25 -18.85 -3.46
CA GLY A 53 -18.70 -18.84 -3.53
C GLY A 53 -19.40 -18.19 -2.32
N PHE A 54 -18.68 -17.81 -1.28
CA PHE A 54 -19.22 -17.03 -0.18
C PHE A 54 -19.10 -15.54 -0.46
N ARG A 55 -20.19 -14.79 -0.22
CA ARG A 55 -20.19 -13.34 -0.35
C ARG A 55 -20.11 -12.66 1.00
N ALA A 56 -19.34 -11.56 1.07
CA ALA A 56 -19.24 -10.73 2.26
C ALA A 56 -19.14 -9.25 1.87
N ASP A 57 -19.41 -8.37 2.82
CA ASP A 57 -19.04 -6.97 2.77
C ASP A 57 -17.83 -6.75 3.68
N ARG A 58 -16.80 -6.05 3.18
CA ARG A 58 -15.69 -5.55 3.96
C ARG A 58 -15.75 -4.04 4.02
N LYS A 59 -15.61 -3.49 5.23
CA LYS A 59 -15.49 -2.05 5.47
C LYS A 59 -14.10 -1.80 6.02
N VAL A 60 -13.41 -0.81 5.48
CA VAL A 60 -12.10 -0.37 5.94
C VAL A 60 -12.18 1.10 6.30
N SER A 61 -11.61 1.49 7.43
CA SER A 61 -11.50 2.90 7.82
C SER A 61 -10.15 3.19 8.43
N LEU A 62 -9.62 4.37 8.12
CA LEU A 62 -8.46 4.97 8.78
C LEU A 62 -8.94 6.18 9.57
N GLU A 63 -8.52 6.27 10.83
CA GLU A 63 -8.78 7.38 11.73
C GLU A 63 -7.46 7.83 12.37
N LYS A 64 -7.34 9.13 12.65
CA LYS A 64 -6.22 9.67 13.43
C LYS A 64 -6.72 10.13 14.80
N VAL A 65 -6.07 9.68 15.88
CA VAL A 65 -6.38 10.05 17.25
C VAL A 65 -5.09 10.50 17.94
N GLY A 66 -4.90 11.81 18.06
CA GLY A 66 -3.61 12.36 18.48
C GLY A 66 -2.50 12.02 17.49
N GLU A 67 -1.44 11.39 17.95
CA GLU A 67 -0.32 10.93 17.12
C GLU A 67 -0.53 9.50 16.58
N GLU A 68 -1.54 8.79 17.04
CA GLU A 68 -1.83 7.42 16.65
C GLU A 68 -2.80 7.37 15.48
N TYR A 69 -2.55 6.46 14.55
CA TYR A 69 -3.48 6.08 13.50
C TYR A 69 -4.11 4.73 13.83
N ILE A 70 -5.40 4.60 13.53
CA ILE A 70 -6.15 3.38 13.76
C ILE A 70 -6.79 2.95 12.45
N LEU A 71 -6.26 1.88 11.87
CA LEU A 71 -6.80 1.24 10.68
C LEU A 71 -7.67 0.07 11.11
N ARG A 72 -8.94 0.08 10.70
CA ARG A 72 -9.92 -0.97 11.02
C ARG A 72 -10.44 -1.62 9.76
N SER A 73 -10.65 -2.92 9.83
CA SER A 73 -11.36 -3.69 8.80
C SER A 73 -12.43 -4.54 9.47
N THR A 74 -13.65 -4.53 8.91
CA THR A 74 -14.73 -5.39 9.37
C THR A 74 -15.30 -6.13 8.19
N THR A 75 -15.26 -7.46 8.24
CA THR A 75 -15.80 -8.33 7.20
C THR A 75 -17.03 -9.09 7.72
N ARG A 76 -18.16 -8.99 7.02
CA ARG A 76 -19.43 -9.64 7.38
C ARG A 76 -19.96 -10.45 6.23
N LEU A 77 -20.26 -11.72 6.47
CA LEU A 77 -20.89 -12.62 5.49
C LEU A 77 -22.28 -12.12 5.08
N LYS A 78 -22.66 -12.39 3.83
CA LYS A 78 -23.96 -12.05 3.23
C LYS A 78 -24.80 -13.30 2.91
N GLY A 79 -26.11 -13.08 2.75
CA GLY A 79 -27.05 -14.11 2.33
C GLY A 79 -27.06 -15.31 3.28
N VAL A 80 -27.25 -16.50 2.73
CA VAL A 80 -27.32 -17.74 3.50
C VAL A 80 -26.06 -18.09 4.26
N ALA A 81 -24.89 -17.56 3.82
CA ALA A 81 -23.62 -17.74 4.52
C ALA A 81 -23.62 -17.15 5.94
N ARG A 82 -24.51 -16.19 6.25
CA ARG A 82 -24.69 -15.67 7.61
C ARG A 82 -25.21 -16.72 8.59
N LEU A 83 -25.89 -17.77 8.07
CA LEU A 83 -26.43 -18.85 8.87
C LEU A 83 -25.37 -19.90 9.24
N SER A 84 -24.16 -19.79 8.69
CA SER A 84 -23.05 -20.72 8.98
C SER A 84 -22.53 -20.65 10.42
N GLY A 85 -22.99 -19.67 11.20
CA GLY A 85 -22.53 -19.44 12.57
C GLY A 85 -21.17 -18.74 12.68
N TYR A 86 -20.59 -18.33 11.55
CA TYR A 86 -19.41 -17.46 11.55
C TYR A 86 -19.85 -16.01 11.76
N GLY A 87 -19.33 -15.40 12.82
CA GLY A 87 -19.56 -13.99 13.14
C GLY A 87 -18.80 -13.05 12.20
N PRO A 88 -18.99 -11.73 12.38
CA PRO A 88 -18.13 -10.74 11.75
C PRO A 88 -16.67 -10.96 12.18
N VAL A 89 -15.75 -10.73 11.23
CA VAL A 89 -14.32 -10.68 11.52
C VAL A 89 -13.92 -9.21 11.68
N TYR A 90 -13.35 -8.89 12.82
CA TYR A 90 -12.82 -7.56 13.14
C TYR A 90 -11.31 -7.60 13.10
N GLU A 91 -10.73 -6.61 12.46
CA GLU A 91 -9.30 -6.48 12.29
C GLU A 91 -8.91 -5.04 12.60
N VAL A 92 -7.89 -4.85 13.41
CA VAL A 92 -7.41 -3.53 13.84
C VAL A 92 -5.89 -3.53 13.78
N SER A 93 -5.33 -2.49 13.17
CA SER A 93 -3.94 -2.11 13.27
C SER A 93 -3.84 -0.72 13.87
N ARG A 94 -3.04 -0.55 14.91
CA ARG A 94 -2.66 0.74 15.48
C ARG A 94 -1.21 1.01 15.15
N PHE A 95 -0.90 2.24 14.77
CA PHE A 95 0.44 2.61 14.40
C PHE A 95 0.70 4.11 14.59
N THR A 96 1.96 4.48 14.66
CA THR A 96 2.44 5.86 14.58
C THR A 96 3.29 6.03 13.34
N LEU A 97 3.60 7.28 12.98
CA LEU A 97 4.58 7.58 11.96
C LEU A 97 5.93 7.88 12.61
N HIS A 98 6.96 7.22 12.15
CA HIS A 98 8.34 7.46 12.57
C HIS A 98 9.21 7.70 11.35
N ASN A 99 9.78 8.89 11.23
CA ASN A 99 10.52 9.32 10.03
C ASN A 99 9.72 9.12 8.72
N GLY A 100 8.41 9.43 8.76
CA GLY A 100 7.52 9.28 7.62
C GLY A 100 7.07 7.84 7.32
N MET A 101 7.56 6.83 8.06
CA MET A 101 7.22 5.43 7.86
C MET A 101 6.21 4.94 8.91
N ILE A 102 5.37 4.02 8.50
CA ILE A 102 4.41 3.36 9.40
C ILE A 102 5.17 2.47 10.38
N ARG A 103 4.88 2.66 11.67
CA ARG A 103 5.43 1.90 12.78
C ARG A 103 4.28 1.31 13.59
N PRO A 104 3.89 0.04 13.33
CA PRO A 104 2.82 -0.62 14.07
C PRO A 104 3.11 -0.66 15.57
N THR A 105 2.06 -0.53 16.39
CA THR A 105 2.12 -0.69 17.84
C THR A 105 1.29 -1.86 18.31
N LEU A 106 0.17 -2.13 17.61
CA LEU A 106 -0.74 -3.22 17.92
C LEU A 106 -1.42 -3.71 16.66
N TYR A 107 -1.51 -5.01 16.51
CA TYR A 107 -2.40 -5.67 15.54
C TYR A 107 -3.30 -6.69 16.24
N SER A 108 -4.56 -6.75 15.85
CA SER A 108 -5.48 -7.79 16.27
C SER A 108 -6.45 -8.17 15.18
N ILE A 109 -6.77 -9.45 15.10
CA ILE A 109 -7.87 -9.99 14.30
C ILE A 109 -8.63 -10.99 15.15
N GLY A 110 -9.96 -10.92 15.13
CA GLY A 110 -10.81 -11.81 15.91
C GLY A 110 -12.24 -11.86 15.37
N GLU A 111 -12.97 -12.85 15.86
CA GLU A 111 -14.41 -13.03 15.65
C GLU A 111 -15.16 -12.60 16.94
N ASP A 112 -16.49 -12.39 16.86
CA ASP A 112 -17.33 -12.06 18.04
C ASP A 112 -17.42 -13.21 19.09
N LYS A 113 -16.63 -14.27 18.94
CA LYS A 113 -16.59 -15.41 19.86
C LYS A 113 -15.34 -15.34 20.70
N GLU A 114 -15.47 -15.36 22.00
CA GLU A 114 -14.33 -15.44 22.91
C GLU A 114 -13.46 -16.67 22.60
N ASN A 115 -12.14 -16.47 22.58
CA ASN A 115 -11.13 -17.50 22.38
C ASN A 115 -11.24 -18.29 21.07
N SER A 116 -11.57 -17.62 19.96
CA SER A 116 -11.46 -18.24 18.65
C SER A 116 -9.99 -18.62 18.38
N LYS A 117 -9.75 -19.86 17.90
CA LYS A 117 -8.41 -20.29 17.45
C LYS A 117 -7.86 -19.46 16.28
N ARG A 118 -8.67 -18.56 15.73
CA ARG A 118 -8.30 -17.64 14.66
C ARG A 118 -7.84 -16.29 15.18
N ASP A 119 -8.04 -16.01 16.47
CA ASP A 119 -7.65 -14.76 17.07
C ASP A 119 -6.12 -14.64 17.03
N ILE A 120 -5.68 -13.49 16.54
CA ILE A 120 -4.28 -13.08 16.54
C ILE A 120 -4.22 -11.73 17.23
N ARG A 121 -3.24 -11.57 18.11
CA ARG A 121 -2.90 -10.28 18.71
C ARG A 121 -1.39 -10.16 18.70
N ILE A 122 -0.88 -9.04 18.23
CA ILE A 122 0.56 -8.75 18.18
C ILE A 122 0.78 -7.37 18.78
N GLU A 123 1.67 -7.28 19.75
CA GLU A 123 2.17 -6.02 20.30
C GLU A 123 3.60 -5.80 19.80
N PHE A 124 3.89 -4.58 19.35
CA PHE A 124 5.19 -4.21 18.80
C PHE A 124 5.87 -3.24 19.77
N ASP A 125 6.81 -3.73 20.55
CA ASP A 125 7.62 -2.91 21.44
C ASP A 125 8.93 -2.50 20.74
N TRP A 126 8.90 -1.35 20.14
CA TRP A 126 10.04 -0.78 19.42
C TRP A 126 11.16 -0.30 20.35
N VAL A 127 10.92 -0.18 21.65
CA VAL A 127 11.95 0.19 22.62
C VAL A 127 12.80 -1.03 22.96
N SER A 128 12.17 -2.15 23.23
CA SER A 128 12.87 -3.43 23.46
C SER A 128 13.36 -4.07 22.16
N GLY A 129 12.81 -3.65 21.00
CA GLY A 129 13.10 -4.26 19.71
C GLY A 129 12.47 -5.63 19.52
N MET A 130 11.39 -5.93 20.24
CA MET A 130 10.70 -7.22 20.17
C MET A 130 9.21 -7.04 19.89
N SER A 131 8.61 -7.99 19.20
CA SER A 131 7.16 -8.16 19.14
C SER A 131 6.77 -9.36 19.99
N GLU A 132 5.64 -9.25 20.65
CA GLU A 132 5.01 -10.34 21.36
C GLU A 132 3.59 -10.52 20.83
N GLY A 133 3.23 -11.78 20.51
CA GLY A 133 1.96 -12.05 19.90
C GLY A 133 1.37 -13.38 20.33
N PHE A 134 0.04 -13.41 20.41
CA PHE A 134 -0.75 -14.62 20.52
C PHE A 134 -1.28 -14.99 19.14
N ALA A 135 -0.98 -16.18 18.67
CA ALA A 135 -1.49 -16.71 17.41
C ALA A 135 -1.66 -18.23 17.49
N LYS A 136 -2.77 -18.76 16.99
CA LYS A 136 -3.09 -20.19 16.96
C LYS A 136 -3.01 -20.86 18.34
N GLY A 137 -3.35 -20.13 19.40
CA GLY A 137 -3.32 -20.62 20.77
C GLY A 137 -1.94 -20.62 21.44
N ASN A 138 -0.91 -20.05 20.81
CA ASN A 138 0.44 -19.98 21.33
C ASN A 138 0.94 -18.54 21.39
N VAL A 139 1.77 -18.24 22.38
CA VAL A 139 2.55 -17.01 22.44
C VAL A 139 3.77 -17.16 21.54
N GLN A 140 4.05 -16.12 20.77
CA GLN A 140 5.19 -16.06 19.84
C GLN A 140 5.89 -14.71 20.01
N SER A 141 7.20 -14.70 20.00
CA SER A 141 8.00 -13.49 20.07
C SER A 141 9.01 -13.48 18.93
N PHE A 142 9.16 -12.29 18.29
CA PHE A 142 10.08 -12.10 17.18
C PHE A 142 10.84 -10.78 17.36
N PRO A 143 12.13 -10.73 16.98
CA PRO A 143 12.83 -9.47 16.90
C PRO A 143 12.17 -8.56 15.87
N LEU A 144 12.09 -7.26 16.18
CA LEU A 144 11.56 -6.25 15.27
C LEU A 144 12.67 -5.76 14.34
N GLU A 145 12.36 -5.75 13.06
CA GLU A 145 13.19 -5.15 12.03
C GLU A 145 12.60 -3.81 11.58
N ALA A 146 13.46 -2.88 11.17
CA ALA A 146 13.01 -1.58 10.67
C ALA A 146 12.05 -1.77 9.47
N GLY A 147 10.89 -1.11 9.53
CA GLY A 147 9.88 -1.22 8.48
C GLY A 147 8.96 -2.45 8.58
N MET A 148 9.10 -3.30 9.61
CA MET A 148 8.19 -4.42 9.81
C MET A 148 6.75 -3.96 9.95
N GLN A 149 5.84 -4.67 9.29
CA GLN A 149 4.42 -4.38 9.24
C GLN A 149 3.59 -5.52 9.81
N ASP A 150 2.33 -5.24 10.12
CA ASP A 150 1.30 -6.25 10.39
C ASP A 150 0.45 -6.55 9.13
N PRO A 151 -0.45 -7.56 9.17
CA PRO A 151 -1.26 -7.96 8.02
C PRO A 151 -2.28 -6.94 7.53
N LEU A 152 -2.47 -5.81 8.22
CA LEU A 152 -3.36 -4.73 7.80
C LEU A 152 -2.56 -3.48 7.42
N SER A 153 -1.55 -3.11 8.19
CA SER A 153 -0.72 -1.93 7.94
C SER A 153 0.16 -2.07 6.70
N PHE A 154 0.52 -3.31 6.28
CA PHE A 154 1.35 -3.52 5.09
C PHE A 154 0.75 -2.91 3.82
N GLU A 155 -0.60 -2.86 3.72
CA GLU A 155 -1.30 -2.27 2.59
C GLU A 155 -1.04 -0.76 2.51
N LEU A 156 -1.16 -0.05 3.65
CA LEU A 156 -0.85 1.38 3.70
C LEU A 156 0.64 1.66 3.49
N MET A 157 1.53 0.81 4.04
CA MET A 157 2.97 0.94 3.82
C MET A 157 3.34 0.69 2.36
N GLY A 158 2.68 -0.30 1.71
CA GLY A 158 2.80 -0.52 0.27
C GLY A 158 2.41 0.71 -0.53
N ARG A 159 1.24 1.30 -0.24
CA ARG A 159 0.77 2.54 -0.87
C ARG A 159 1.79 3.68 -0.72
N LEU A 160 2.39 3.82 0.46
CA LEU A 160 3.43 4.83 0.71
C LEU A 160 4.67 4.60 -0.16
N GLN A 161 5.15 3.35 -0.25
CA GLN A 161 6.31 3.02 -1.10
C GLN A 161 6.02 3.26 -2.59
N LEU A 162 4.78 2.98 -3.03
CA LEU A 162 4.33 3.28 -4.40
C LEU A 162 4.30 4.79 -4.66
N ALA A 163 3.81 5.59 -3.70
CA ALA A 163 3.81 7.05 -3.80
C ALA A 163 5.22 7.66 -3.81
N GLU A 164 6.20 6.97 -3.22
CA GLU A 164 7.63 7.31 -3.32
C GLU A 164 8.26 6.88 -4.66
N GLY A 165 7.48 6.30 -5.57
CA GLY A 165 7.92 5.87 -6.90
C GLY A 165 8.55 4.48 -6.95
N LYS A 166 8.52 3.70 -5.87
CA LYS A 166 9.02 2.32 -5.89
C LYS A 166 8.06 1.41 -6.62
N ARG A 167 8.60 0.48 -7.41
CA ARG A 167 7.80 -0.45 -8.23
C ARG A 167 8.15 -1.92 -7.99
N ASP A 168 9.32 -2.18 -7.39
CA ASP A 168 9.75 -3.51 -6.91
C ASP A 168 10.40 -3.32 -5.55
N PHE A 169 9.76 -3.82 -4.48
CA PHE A 169 10.23 -3.69 -3.11
C PHE A 169 9.65 -4.78 -2.21
N VAL A 170 10.26 -4.98 -1.05
CA VAL A 170 9.86 -5.99 -0.07
C VAL A 170 9.41 -5.31 1.22
N LEU A 171 8.31 -5.81 1.79
CA LEU A 171 7.87 -5.51 3.13
C LEU A 171 7.94 -6.77 3.99
N HIS A 172 8.48 -6.67 5.20
CA HIS A 172 8.48 -7.75 6.19
C HIS A 172 7.18 -7.69 6.99
N VAL A 173 6.35 -8.74 6.89
CA VAL A 173 5.02 -8.78 7.52
C VAL A 173 4.98 -9.83 8.60
N HIS A 174 4.68 -9.40 9.83
CA HIS A 174 4.48 -10.28 10.98
C HIS A 174 3.04 -10.82 10.97
N GLU A 175 2.87 -12.09 10.57
CA GLU A 175 1.57 -12.77 10.46
C GLU A 175 1.08 -13.41 11.77
N GLY A 176 1.66 -13.03 12.91
CA GLY A 176 1.35 -13.56 14.24
C GLY A 176 2.16 -14.80 14.61
N HIS A 177 2.33 -15.76 13.73
CA HIS A 177 3.08 -16.99 13.99
C HIS A 177 4.39 -17.10 13.18
N ARG A 178 4.70 -16.11 12.39
CA ARG A 178 5.92 -15.99 11.56
C ARG A 178 6.02 -14.60 11.00
N VAL A 179 7.20 -14.23 10.56
CA VAL A 179 7.45 -13.09 9.67
C VAL A 179 7.61 -13.64 8.25
N ARG A 180 7.07 -12.91 7.29
CA ARG A 180 7.13 -13.27 5.87
C ARG A 180 7.40 -12.04 5.02
N ASP A 181 8.16 -12.24 3.95
CA ASP A 181 8.38 -11.24 2.92
C ASP A 181 7.17 -11.13 1.99
N TYR A 182 6.74 -9.90 1.74
CA TYR A 182 5.73 -9.52 0.77
C TYR A 182 6.44 -8.64 -0.26
N ARG A 183 6.81 -9.23 -1.41
CA ARG A 183 7.44 -8.50 -2.50
C ARG A 183 6.37 -7.97 -3.43
N PHE A 184 6.36 -6.65 -3.61
CA PHE A 184 5.52 -5.96 -4.58
C PHE A 184 6.25 -5.90 -5.91
N ILE A 185 5.62 -6.38 -6.96
CA ILE A 185 6.16 -6.43 -8.33
C ILE A 185 5.12 -5.80 -9.24
N GLU A 186 5.48 -4.68 -9.87
CA GLU A 186 4.62 -4.03 -10.86
C GLU A 186 4.44 -4.92 -12.08
N GLU A 187 3.21 -4.97 -12.60
CA GLU A 187 2.90 -5.70 -13.83
C GLU A 187 2.40 -4.73 -14.89
N GLU A 188 1.10 -4.51 -15.02
CA GLU A 188 0.53 -3.74 -16.11
C GLU A 188 -0.50 -2.72 -15.60
N GLU A 189 -0.72 -1.68 -16.40
CA GLU A 189 -1.80 -0.72 -16.18
C GLU A 189 -3.11 -1.26 -16.75
N GLU A 190 -4.17 -1.15 -15.98
CA GLU A 190 -5.51 -1.56 -16.36
C GLU A 190 -6.55 -0.53 -15.93
N THR A 191 -7.59 -0.34 -16.74
CA THR A 191 -8.75 0.46 -16.34
C THR A 191 -9.83 -0.44 -15.77
N LEU A 192 -10.21 -0.19 -14.51
CA LEU A 192 -11.30 -0.91 -13.85
C LEU A 192 -12.57 -0.07 -13.77
N ASN A 193 -13.73 -0.71 -13.92
CA ASN A 193 -15.01 -0.08 -13.70
C ASN A 193 -15.43 -0.26 -12.25
N ILE A 194 -15.30 0.80 -11.45
CA ILE A 194 -15.62 0.82 -10.03
C ILE A 194 -16.74 1.83 -9.78
N ALA A 195 -17.85 1.37 -9.17
CA ALA A 195 -19.01 2.23 -8.88
C ALA A 195 -19.47 3.06 -10.10
N SER A 196 -19.50 2.44 -11.29
CA SER A 196 -19.87 3.05 -12.58
C SER A 196 -18.88 4.13 -13.08
N ARG A 197 -17.66 4.17 -12.54
CA ARG A 197 -16.57 5.04 -13.00
C ARG A 197 -15.45 4.19 -13.57
N ALA A 198 -14.90 4.58 -14.71
CA ALA A 198 -13.68 4.02 -15.26
C ALA A 198 -12.48 4.65 -14.52
N ILE A 199 -11.73 3.86 -13.78
CA ILE A 199 -10.57 4.31 -12.98
C ILE A 199 -9.33 3.59 -13.46
N SER A 200 -8.30 4.35 -13.80
CA SER A 200 -6.97 3.80 -14.11
C SER A 200 -6.34 3.21 -12.87
N SER A 201 -5.66 2.11 -13.02
CA SER A 201 -4.98 1.40 -11.94
C SER A 201 -3.77 0.64 -12.47
N THR A 202 -2.77 0.49 -11.61
CA THR A 202 -1.62 -0.36 -11.87
C THR A 202 -1.78 -1.67 -11.10
N ARG A 203 -1.61 -2.80 -11.81
CA ARG A 203 -1.64 -4.12 -11.19
C ARG A 203 -0.28 -4.45 -10.60
N PHE A 204 -0.29 -5.00 -9.39
CA PHE A 204 0.88 -5.53 -8.70
C PHE A 204 0.66 -6.99 -8.32
N PHE A 205 1.66 -7.82 -8.59
CA PHE A 205 1.79 -9.12 -7.98
C PHE A 205 2.47 -9.00 -6.63
N ILE A 206 1.84 -9.52 -5.57
CA ILE A 206 2.43 -9.56 -4.23
C ILE A 206 2.94 -10.97 -3.98
N ASP A 207 4.24 -11.18 -4.27
CA ASP A 207 4.88 -12.47 -4.02
C ASP A 207 5.14 -12.64 -2.52
N ARG A 208 4.60 -13.73 -2.00
CA ARG A 208 4.74 -14.12 -0.59
C ARG A 208 5.40 -15.49 -0.45
N ASN A 209 6.07 -15.97 -1.49
CA ASN A 209 6.58 -17.33 -1.58
C ASN A 209 5.51 -18.36 -1.12
N SER A 210 4.35 -18.30 -1.75
CA SER A 210 3.16 -19.07 -1.40
C SER A 210 2.52 -19.67 -2.65
N SER A 211 1.91 -20.85 -2.53
CA SER A 211 1.09 -21.44 -3.60
C SER A 211 -0.19 -20.64 -3.92
N ARG A 212 -0.46 -19.60 -3.15
CA ARG A 212 -1.56 -18.67 -3.39
C ARG A 212 -1.00 -17.36 -3.88
N GLU A 213 -1.23 -17.05 -5.14
CA GLU A 213 -0.88 -15.78 -5.78
C GLU A 213 -1.83 -14.70 -5.29
N LEU A 214 -1.31 -13.48 -5.12
CA LEU A 214 -2.05 -12.32 -4.63
C LEU A 214 -1.78 -11.14 -5.54
N TYR A 215 -2.85 -10.58 -6.11
CA TYR A 215 -2.80 -9.43 -7.00
C TYR A 215 -3.57 -8.27 -6.42
N TYR A 216 -3.02 -7.07 -6.55
CA TYR A 216 -3.65 -5.81 -6.18
C TYR A 216 -3.71 -4.89 -7.40
N TRP A 217 -4.81 -4.17 -7.55
CA TRP A 217 -4.98 -3.07 -8.49
C TRP A 217 -5.05 -1.79 -7.68
N PHE A 218 -4.04 -0.95 -7.78
CA PHE A 218 -3.94 0.31 -7.08
C PHE A 218 -4.29 1.47 -8.00
N ALA A 219 -5.12 2.42 -7.53
CA ALA A 219 -5.44 3.65 -8.24
C ALA A 219 -4.43 4.74 -7.86
N ASP A 220 -3.53 5.07 -8.77
CA ASP A 220 -2.42 5.98 -8.55
C ASP A 220 -2.90 7.38 -8.13
N ASP A 221 -3.91 7.92 -8.81
CA ASP A 221 -4.50 9.24 -8.55
C ASP A 221 -5.30 9.32 -7.23
N LEU A 222 -5.57 8.18 -6.60
CA LEU A 222 -6.30 8.07 -5.33
C LEU A 222 -5.38 7.67 -4.17
N GLY A 223 -4.11 8.07 -4.21
CA GLY A 223 -3.13 7.69 -3.20
C GLY A 223 -2.92 6.17 -3.14
N TYR A 224 -2.92 5.53 -4.29
CA TYR A 224 -2.77 4.08 -4.43
C TYR A 224 -3.85 3.29 -3.67
N LEU A 225 -5.09 3.79 -3.66
CA LEU A 225 -6.22 3.06 -3.07
C LEU A 225 -6.41 1.73 -3.80
N PRO A 226 -6.52 0.59 -3.09
CA PRO A 226 -6.83 -0.69 -3.73
C PRO A 226 -8.24 -0.67 -4.33
N LEU A 227 -8.36 -0.83 -5.64
CA LEU A 227 -9.64 -0.97 -6.34
C LEU A 227 -10.11 -2.42 -6.35
N GLN A 228 -9.16 -3.33 -6.53
CA GLN A 228 -9.43 -4.76 -6.53
C GLN A 228 -8.25 -5.52 -5.90
N ILE A 229 -8.59 -6.63 -5.24
CA ILE A 229 -7.61 -7.60 -4.74
C ILE A 229 -8.10 -8.97 -5.23
N ARG A 230 -7.20 -9.78 -5.80
CA ARG A 230 -7.55 -11.12 -6.26
C ARG A 230 -6.55 -12.14 -5.71
N GLN A 231 -7.07 -13.22 -5.18
CA GLN A 231 -6.27 -14.36 -4.75
C GLN A 231 -6.53 -15.55 -5.66
N LEU A 232 -5.45 -16.13 -6.20
CA LEU A 232 -5.49 -17.35 -7.01
C LEU A 232 -4.84 -18.51 -6.26
N HIS A 233 -5.20 -19.73 -6.64
CA HIS A 233 -4.49 -20.95 -6.29
C HIS A 233 -4.38 -21.81 -7.54
N GLY A 234 -3.19 -21.87 -8.11
CA GLY A 234 -2.98 -22.25 -9.48
C GLY A 234 -3.76 -21.31 -10.42
N GLN A 235 -4.44 -21.83 -11.42
CA GLN A 235 -5.22 -21.02 -12.37
C GLN A 235 -6.62 -20.63 -11.86
N LYS A 236 -7.00 -20.98 -10.61
CA LYS A 236 -8.35 -20.75 -10.09
C LYS A 236 -8.40 -19.57 -9.15
N THR A 237 -9.23 -18.57 -9.46
CA THR A 237 -9.57 -17.51 -8.51
C THR A 237 -10.26 -18.12 -7.29
N LYS A 238 -9.72 -17.85 -6.12
CA LYS A 238 -10.24 -18.26 -4.83
C LYS A 238 -11.00 -17.15 -4.14
N GLY A 239 -10.56 -15.91 -4.33
CA GLY A 239 -11.20 -14.75 -3.75
C GLY A 239 -10.98 -13.51 -4.58
N THR A 240 -11.98 -12.64 -4.58
CA THR A 240 -11.92 -11.30 -5.13
C THR A 240 -12.51 -10.33 -4.12
N VAL A 241 -11.83 -9.22 -3.90
CA VAL A 241 -12.27 -8.08 -3.10
C VAL A 241 -12.33 -6.90 -4.05
N THR A 242 -13.50 -6.28 -4.23
CA THR A 242 -13.69 -5.18 -5.19
C THR A 242 -14.25 -3.97 -4.46
N LEU A 243 -13.64 -2.80 -4.67
CA LEU A 243 -14.11 -1.54 -4.13
C LEU A 243 -15.52 -1.24 -4.65
N THR A 244 -16.44 -0.87 -3.77
CA THR A 244 -17.82 -0.48 -4.10
C THR A 244 -18.13 0.97 -3.74
N GLY A 245 -17.25 1.61 -2.98
CA GLY A 245 -17.34 3.02 -2.63
C GLY A 245 -16.27 3.42 -1.64
N SER A 246 -15.83 4.67 -1.69
CA SER A 246 -14.84 5.24 -0.79
C SER A 246 -15.06 6.74 -0.67
N SER A 247 -14.80 7.30 0.51
CA SER A 247 -14.74 8.75 0.70
C SER A 247 -13.58 9.42 -0.06
N LEU A 248 -12.67 8.64 -0.62
CA LEU A 248 -11.61 9.15 -1.50
C LEU A 248 -12.05 9.24 -2.98
N LEU A 249 -13.27 8.79 -3.31
CA LEU A 249 -13.86 8.90 -4.65
C LEU A 249 -14.78 10.13 -4.78
N ASP A 250 -15.16 10.73 -3.66
CA ASP A 250 -16.06 11.88 -3.59
C ASP A 250 -15.25 13.17 -3.78
#